data_38f810a6e05ba379d2c7aa785961bedf
#
_entry.id   38f810a6e05ba379d2c7aa785961bedf
#
_cell.length_a   1.000
_cell.length_b   1.000
_cell.length_c   1.000
_cell.angle_alpha   90.00
_cell.angle_beta   90.00
_cell.angle_gamma   90.00
#
_symmetry.space_group_name_H-M   'P 1'
#
loop_
_entity.id
_entity.type
_entity.pdbx_description
1 polymer ?
#
loop_
_entity_poly.entity_id
_entity_poly.type
_entity_poly.pdbx_seq_one_letter_code
_entity_poly.pdbx_strand_id
1 'polypeptide(L)'
;MPTSFSHTARSYASRVLHGSRSACFAALLAVCALGLLAVFSPQTVPLSALELGLCVLVLMLLVRDFCRQRAFKLRCDDASQAQQQASTEQELRRNQQRFLSMLMHEIRTPLSVIKIGVDAITQGAYTAKDQSTWVQRIDVAIDNITQVIENCVQAEKHDAGLIQPSISRFIVEQELADMTSQIVAANAEFSSRIQVVMDEQTGHWLQTDRHYLRSILMNLISNALKYSPPFTPVILRIQKIQSDNSRQLKFEIENSLGKAGAPDSKHLFERYYRAEAARKFAGTGLGLWLSQTLAKQLGSRIDMSLGPQQTVIFHFNLPLLQNP
;
A
#
# COMPACT_ATOMS: atom_id res chain seq x y z
N MET A 1 4.17 -9.08 22.73
CA MET A 1 3.68 -9.69 23.98
C MET A 1 2.34 -9.08 24.39
N PRO A 2 1.20 -9.65 24.02
CA PRO A 2 -0.07 -9.32 24.69
C PRO A 2 -0.95 -10.57 24.90
N THR A 3 -0.43 -11.63 25.55
CA THR A 3 -1.21 -12.86 25.80
C THR A 3 -1.56 -13.10 27.25
N SER A 4 -1.08 -12.29 28.20
CA SER A 4 -1.32 -12.51 29.62
C SER A 4 -2.61 -11.85 30.16
N PHE A 5 -3.13 -10.80 29.50
CA PHE A 5 -4.34 -10.10 29.96
C PHE A 5 -5.66 -10.88 29.72
N SER A 6 -5.69 -11.71 28.66
CA SER A 6 -6.90 -12.49 28.34
C SER A 6 -7.15 -13.67 29.28
N HIS A 7 -6.10 -14.25 29.85
CA HIS A 7 -6.22 -15.41 30.72
C HIS A 7 -6.74 -15.04 32.11
N THR A 8 -6.34 -13.89 32.67
CA THR A 8 -6.81 -13.39 33.96
C THR A 8 -8.26 -12.93 33.91
N ALA A 9 -8.69 -12.27 32.84
CA ALA A 9 -10.07 -11.84 32.63
C ALA A 9 -11.02 -13.06 32.48
N ARG A 10 -10.59 -14.11 31.76
CA ARG A 10 -11.36 -15.38 31.65
C ARG A 10 -11.48 -16.12 33.00
N SER A 11 -10.43 -16.18 33.79
CA SER A 11 -10.43 -16.81 35.12
C SER A 11 -11.33 -16.04 36.07
N TYR A 12 -11.38 -14.70 36.00
CA TYR A 12 -12.26 -13.89 36.84
C TYR A 12 -13.74 -14.05 36.45
N ALA A 13 -14.03 -14.04 35.14
CA ALA A 13 -15.38 -14.22 34.62
C ALA A 13 -15.94 -15.60 34.93
N SER A 14 -15.12 -16.67 34.89
CA SER A 14 -15.57 -18.01 35.25
C SER A 14 -15.85 -18.16 36.76
N ARG A 15 -15.03 -17.54 37.61
CA ARG A 15 -15.25 -17.54 39.08
C ARG A 15 -16.50 -16.75 39.49
N VAL A 16 -16.75 -15.59 38.86
CA VAL A 16 -17.96 -14.79 39.10
C VAL A 16 -19.21 -15.53 38.61
N LEU A 17 -19.15 -16.24 37.49
CA LEU A 17 -20.27 -17.06 36.98
C LEU A 17 -20.56 -18.30 37.84
N HIS A 18 -19.56 -18.96 38.41
CA HIS A 18 -19.76 -20.08 39.34
C HIS A 18 -20.25 -19.59 40.70
N GLY A 19 -19.70 -18.50 41.25
CA GLY A 19 -20.15 -17.88 42.47
C GLY A 19 -21.60 -17.38 42.41
N SER A 20 -22.03 -16.82 41.28
CA SER A 20 -23.39 -16.35 41.09
C SER A 20 -24.44 -17.49 41.00
N ARG A 21 -24.05 -18.65 40.44
CA ARG A 21 -24.95 -19.82 40.39
C ARG A 21 -25.24 -20.39 41.76
N SER A 22 -24.22 -20.55 42.60
CA SER A 22 -24.39 -21.05 43.97
C SER A 22 -25.14 -20.07 44.86
N ALA A 23 -24.90 -18.76 44.69
CA ALA A 23 -25.62 -17.73 45.43
C ALA A 23 -27.11 -17.63 45.02
N CYS A 24 -27.42 -17.72 43.71
CA CYS A 24 -28.81 -17.77 43.25
C CYS A 24 -29.54 -19.03 43.71
N PHE A 25 -28.85 -20.18 43.74
CA PHE A 25 -29.44 -21.41 44.20
C PHE A 25 -29.68 -21.39 45.72
N ALA A 26 -28.76 -20.84 46.51
CA ALA A 26 -28.90 -20.65 47.93
C ALA A 26 -30.07 -19.65 48.25
N ALA A 27 -30.18 -18.57 47.50
CA ALA A 27 -31.28 -17.63 47.70
C ALA A 27 -32.66 -18.23 47.33
N LEU A 28 -32.72 -19.02 46.26
CA LEU A 28 -33.94 -19.73 45.86
C LEU A 28 -34.36 -20.71 46.96
N LEU A 29 -33.42 -21.49 47.52
CA LEU A 29 -33.68 -22.38 48.59
C LEU A 29 -34.17 -21.66 49.88
N ALA A 30 -33.55 -20.51 50.18
CA ALA A 30 -33.94 -19.69 51.32
C ALA A 30 -35.37 -19.14 51.17
N VAL A 31 -35.72 -18.65 49.98
CA VAL A 31 -37.10 -18.16 49.70
C VAL A 31 -38.11 -19.31 49.71
N CYS A 32 -37.77 -20.47 49.18
CA CYS A 32 -38.64 -21.67 49.27
C CYS A 32 -38.81 -22.14 50.70
N ALA A 33 -37.75 -22.14 51.53
CA ALA A 33 -37.82 -22.50 52.92
C ALA A 33 -38.66 -21.54 53.75
N LEU A 34 -38.53 -20.20 53.50
CA LEU A 34 -39.36 -19.17 54.11
C LEU A 34 -40.84 -19.30 53.70
N GLY A 35 -41.09 -19.61 52.42
CA GLY A 35 -42.44 -19.88 51.92
C GLY A 35 -43.09 -21.11 52.55
N LEU A 36 -42.34 -22.21 52.74
CA LEU A 36 -42.80 -23.40 53.42
C LEU A 36 -43.08 -23.13 54.91
N LEU A 37 -42.18 -22.42 55.61
CA LEU A 37 -42.40 -22.00 56.99
C LEU A 37 -43.66 -21.12 57.16
N ALA A 38 -43.91 -20.22 56.24
CA ALA A 38 -45.12 -19.33 56.18
C ALA A 38 -46.42 -20.17 56.07
N VAL A 39 -46.39 -21.25 55.29
CA VAL A 39 -47.55 -22.14 55.09
C VAL A 39 -47.83 -23.01 56.36
N PHE A 40 -46.77 -23.49 56.98
CA PHE A 40 -46.90 -24.42 58.18
C PHE A 40 -46.99 -23.67 59.49
N SER A 41 -46.61 -22.44 59.64
CA SER A 41 -46.65 -21.63 60.85
C SER A 41 -46.96 -20.15 60.54
N PRO A 42 -48.19 -19.84 60.15
CA PRO A 42 -48.55 -18.49 59.68
C PRO A 42 -48.38 -17.39 60.74
N GLN A 43 -48.27 -17.76 62.04
CA GLN A 43 -48.05 -16.77 63.12
C GLN A 43 -46.56 -16.42 63.36
N THR A 44 -45.63 -17.09 62.73
CA THR A 44 -44.18 -16.92 63.01
C THR A 44 -43.40 -16.17 61.92
N VAL A 45 -43.95 -16.02 60.70
CA VAL A 45 -43.26 -15.37 59.63
C VAL A 45 -44.07 -14.11 59.23
N PRO A 46 -43.56 -12.93 59.52
CA PRO A 46 -44.25 -11.69 59.13
C PRO A 46 -44.25 -11.52 57.61
N LEU A 47 -45.37 -10.96 57.06
CA LEU A 47 -45.54 -10.74 55.64
C LEU A 47 -44.37 -9.94 55.00
N SER A 48 -43.79 -9.04 55.79
CA SER A 48 -42.61 -8.25 55.41
C SER A 48 -41.36 -9.07 55.08
N ALA A 49 -41.22 -10.23 55.70
CA ALA A 49 -40.07 -11.14 55.45
C ALA A 49 -40.21 -11.86 54.10
N LEU A 50 -41.42 -12.20 53.70
CA LEU A 50 -41.74 -12.79 52.39
C LEU A 50 -41.54 -11.79 51.25
N GLU A 51 -41.94 -10.53 51.42
CA GLU A 51 -41.76 -9.46 50.48
C GLU A 51 -40.25 -9.17 50.28
N LEU A 52 -39.46 -9.10 51.35
CA LEU A 52 -38.03 -8.93 51.30
C LEU A 52 -37.34 -10.07 50.55
N GLY A 53 -37.74 -11.32 50.83
CA GLY A 53 -37.23 -12.49 50.10
C GLY A 53 -37.50 -12.45 48.62
N LEU A 54 -38.71 -12.03 48.23
CA LEU A 54 -39.08 -11.86 46.80
C LEU A 54 -38.26 -10.76 46.12
N CYS A 55 -38.06 -9.62 46.78
CA CYS A 55 -37.22 -8.53 46.27
C CYS A 55 -35.78 -8.97 46.07
N VAL A 56 -35.19 -9.69 46.97
CA VAL A 56 -33.84 -10.24 46.87
C VAL A 56 -33.74 -11.22 45.69
N LEU A 57 -34.74 -12.10 45.53
CA LEU A 57 -34.78 -13.04 44.41
C LEU A 57 -34.85 -12.31 43.05
N VAL A 58 -35.72 -11.32 42.92
CA VAL A 58 -35.86 -10.51 41.71
C VAL A 58 -34.55 -9.77 41.40
N LEU A 59 -33.93 -9.17 42.42
CA LEU A 59 -32.65 -8.49 42.26
C LEU A 59 -31.54 -9.46 41.79
N MET A 60 -31.47 -10.65 42.36
CA MET A 60 -30.51 -11.67 41.93
C MET A 60 -30.74 -12.15 40.49
N LEU A 61 -32.00 -12.30 40.08
CA LEU A 61 -32.33 -12.64 38.69
C LEU A 61 -31.91 -11.52 37.71
N LEU A 62 -32.17 -10.27 38.09
CA LEU A 62 -31.79 -9.11 37.28
C LEU A 62 -30.26 -9.01 37.16
N VAL A 63 -29.52 -9.15 38.25
CA VAL A 63 -28.06 -9.18 38.27
C VAL A 63 -27.51 -10.31 37.39
N ARG A 64 -28.11 -11.51 37.50
CA ARG A 64 -27.74 -12.66 36.68
C ARG A 64 -27.94 -12.40 35.20
N ASP A 65 -29.08 -11.82 34.80
CA ASP A 65 -29.37 -11.51 33.41
C ASP A 65 -28.45 -10.40 32.86
N PHE A 66 -28.17 -9.39 33.68
CA PHE A 66 -27.20 -8.34 33.33
C PHE A 66 -25.79 -8.93 33.11
N CYS A 67 -25.31 -9.80 33.99
CA CYS A 67 -24.04 -10.48 33.84
C CYS A 67 -24.01 -11.40 32.61
N ARG A 68 -25.12 -12.09 32.31
CA ARG A 68 -25.23 -12.89 31.08
C ARG A 68 -25.16 -12.05 29.82
N GLN A 69 -25.91 -10.96 29.77
CA GLN A 69 -25.91 -10.05 28.61
C GLN A 69 -24.53 -9.44 28.39
N ARG A 70 -23.85 -9.02 29.46
CA ARG A 70 -22.52 -8.46 29.39
C ARG A 70 -21.47 -9.49 28.94
N ALA A 71 -21.54 -10.72 29.46
CA ALA A 71 -20.66 -11.82 29.04
C ALA A 71 -20.91 -12.24 27.58
N PHE A 72 -22.17 -12.21 27.14
CA PHE A 72 -22.50 -12.47 25.73
C PHE A 72 -21.96 -11.39 24.80
N LYS A 73 -22.15 -10.11 25.17
CA LYS A 73 -21.62 -8.97 24.40
C LYS A 73 -20.09 -9.03 24.27
N LEU A 74 -19.37 -9.27 25.37
CA LEU A 74 -17.90 -9.42 25.33
C LEU A 74 -17.44 -10.56 24.40
N ARG A 75 -18.17 -11.69 24.41
CA ARG A 75 -17.84 -12.82 23.48
C ARG A 75 -18.11 -12.48 22.02
N CYS A 76 -19.19 -11.73 21.75
CA CYS A 76 -19.47 -11.26 20.39
C CYS A 76 -18.41 -10.27 19.90
N ASP A 77 -17.99 -9.34 20.75
CA ASP A 77 -16.97 -8.37 20.45
C ASP A 77 -15.60 -9.05 20.18
N ASP A 78 -15.21 -9.99 21.06
CA ASP A 78 -13.98 -10.81 20.88
C ASP A 78 -14.02 -11.63 19.59
N ALA A 79 -15.17 -12.25 19.27
CA ALA A 79 -15.34 -13.04 18.06
C ALA A 79 -15.29 -12.17 16.79
N SER A 80 -15.91 -10.98 16.83
CA SER A 80 -15.88 -10.03 15.71
C SER A 80 -14.48 -9.50 15.46
N GLN A 81 -13.72 -9.18 16.52
CA GLN A 81 -12.33 -8.74 16.40
C GLN A 81 -11.43 -9.86 15.86
N ALA A 82 -11.59 -11.08 16.35
CA ALA A 82 -10.83 -12.23 15.84
C ALA A 82 -11.12 -12.51 14.37
N GLN A 83 -12.39 -12.39 13.95
CA GLN A 83 -12.79 -12.56 12.55
C GLN A 83 -12.23 -11.44 11.66
N GLN A 84 -12.24 -10.21 12.15
CA GLN A 84 -11.66 -9.06 11.43
C GLN A 84 -10.14 -9.19 11.28
N GLN A 85 -9.44 -9.62 12.32
CA GLN A 85 -8.01 -9.92 12.26
C GLN A 85 -7.70 -11.04 11.27
N ALA A 86 -8.46 -12.14 11.30
CA ALA A 86 -8.29 -13.26 10.39
C ALA A 86 -8.55 -12.86 8.92
N SER A 87 -9.56 -12.02 8.66
CA SER A 87 -9.82 -11.51 7.31
C SER A 87 -8.70 -10.62 6.80
N THR A 88 -8.17 -9.73 7.62
CA THR A 88 -7.04 -8.85 7.29
C THR A 88 -5.77 -9.66 7.00
N GLU A 89 -5.48 -10.66 7.83
CA GLU A 89 -4.33 -11.55 7.61
C GLU A 89 -4.49 -12.37 6.32
N GLN A 90 -5.69 -12.83 6.05
CA GLN A 90 -5.98 -13.58 4.81
C GLN A 90 -5.85 -12.70 3.56
N GLU A 91 -6.29 -11.45 3.61
CA GLU A 91 -6.09 -10.48 2.54
C GLU A 91 -4.61 -10.18 2.31
N LEU A 92 -3.83 -9.98 3.37
CA LEU A 92 -2.39 -9.76 3.29
C LEU A 92 -1.69 -10.96 2.63
N ARG A 93 -2.00 -12.18 3.04
CA ARG A 93 -1.45 -13.41 2.43
C ARG A 93 -1.82 -13.54 0.96
N ARG A 94 -3.07 -13.23 0.58
CA ARG A 94 -3.51 -13.24 -0.82
C ARG A 94 -2.75 -12.21 -1.66
N ASN A 95 -2.54 -11.02 -1.12
CA ASN A 95 -1.80 -9.96 -1.81
C ASN A 95 -0.33 -10.35 -1.97
N GLN A 96 0.31 -10.96 -0.97
CA GLN A 96 1.67 -11.50 -1.08
C GLN A 96 1.77 -12.61 -2.14
N GLN A 97 0.82 -13.55 -2.17
CA GLN A 97 0.81 -14.61 -3.18
C GLN A 97 0.63 -14.07 -4.60
N ARG A 98 -0.29 -13.12 -4.79
CA ARG A 98 -0.47 -12.43 -6.08
C ARG A 98 0.80 -11.72 -6.51
N PHE A 99 1.45 -11.03 -5.59
CA PHE A 99 2.70 -10.34 -5.83
C PHE A 99 3.82 -11.30 -6.27
N LEU A 100 4.03 -12.39 -5.53
CA LEU A 100 5.03 -13.40 -5.89
C LEU A 100 4.75 -14.03 -7.27
N SER A 101 3.49 -14.36 -7.55
CA SER A 101 3.10 -14.88 -8.86
C SER A 101 3.39 -13.89 -9.98
N MET A 102 3.11 -12.61 -9.77
CA MET A 102 3.36 -11.55 -10.72
C MET A 102 4.86 -11.31 -10.91
N LEU A 103 5.64 -11.26 -9.83
CA LEU A 103 7.10 -11.16 -9.89
C LEU A 103 7.72 -12.29 -10.73
N MET A 104 7.29 -13.52 -10.46
CA MET A 104 7.76 -14.68 -11.23
C MET A 104 7.44 -14.55 -12.73
N HIS A 105 6.29 -13.97 -13.07
CA HIS A 105 5.94 -13.70 -14.45
C HIS A 105 6.81 -12.60 -15.07
N GLU A 106 6.99 -11.49 -14.36
CA GLU A 106 7.78 -10.34 -14.81
C GLU A 106 9.29 -10.65 -14.95
N ILE A 107 9.80 -11.62 -14.19
CA ILE A 107 11.18 -12.12 -14.32
C ILE A 107 11.29 -13.16 -15.43
N ARG A 108 10.28 -14.02 -15.60
CA ARG A 108 10.32 -15.08 -16.61
C ARG A 108 10.38 -14.55 -18.03
N THR A 109 9.65 -13.47 -18.32
CA THR A 109 9.61 -12.88 -19.67
C THR A 109 10.99 -12.40 -20.14
N PRO A 110 11.72 -11.53 -19.42
CA PRO A 110 13.06 -11.12 -19.84
C PRO A 110 14.06 -12.27 -19.81
N LEU A 111 13.97 -13.22 -18.88
CA LEU A 111 14.81 -14.42 -18.88
C LEU A 111 14.62 -15.25 -20.16
N SER A 112 13.39 -15.33 -20.67
CA SER A 112 13.14 -16.02 -21.95
C SER A 112 13.77 -15.27 -23.12
N VAL A 113 13.76 -13.93 -23.12
CA VAL A 113 14.44 -13.10 -24.12
C VAL A 113 15.96 -13.34 -24.09
N ILE A 114 16.56 -13.32 -22.89
CA ILE A 114 18.00 -13.60 -22.70
C ILE A 114 18.33 -14.99 -23.23
N LYS A 115 17.56 -16.03 -22.87
CA LYS A 115 17.81 -17.39 -23.33
C LYS A 115 17.73 -17.51 -24.85
N ILE A 116 16.68 -16.99 -25.49
CA ILE A 116 16.53 -17.00 -26.94
C ILE A 116 17.68 -16.24 -27.62
N GLY A 117 18.08 -15.07 -27.05
CA GLY A 117 19.17 -14.28 -27.60
C GLY A 117 20.52 -14.98 -27.53
N VAL A 118 20.81 -15.62 -26.39
CA VAL A 118 22.02 -16.45 -26.22
C VAL A 118 22.03 -17.62 -27.21
N ASP A 119 20.91 -18.35 -27.33
CA ASP A 119 20.77 -19.46 -28.28
C ASP A 119 20.96 -18.99 -29.73
N ALA A 120 20.40 -17.81 -30.08
CA ALA A 120 20.55 -17.20 -31.39
C ALA A 120 22.00 -16.84 -31.72
N ILE A 121 22.73 -16.26 -30.77
CA ILE A 121 24.13 -15.87 -30.94
C ILE A 121 25.04 -17.11 -31.05
N THR A 122 24.79 -18.14 -30.24
CA THR A 122 25.64 -19.35 -30.17
C THR A 122 25.47 -20.27 -31.38
N GLN A 123 24.27 -20.32 -31.99
CA GLN A 123 24.02 -21.17 -33.16
C GLN A 123 24.63 -20.64 -34.47
N GLY A 124 25.20 -19.42 -34.47
CA GLY A 124 25.96 -18.88 -35.61
C GLY A 124 25.15 -18.65 -36.91
N ALA A 125 23.82 -18.76 -36.85
CA ALA A 125 22.94 -18.68 -38.02
C ALA A 125 22.61 -17.24 -38.46
N TYR A 126 23.18 -16.23 -37.80
CA TYR A 126 22.80 -14.83 -37.93
C TYR A 126 23.98 -13.94 -38.40
N THR A 127 23.64 -12.88 -39.12
CA THR A 127 24.64 -11.86 -39.52
C THR A 127 25.14 -11.08 -38.31
N ALA A 128 26.28 -10.41 -38.43
CA ALA A 128 26.85 -9.57 -37.36
C ALA A 128 25.84 -8.47 -36.88
N LYS A 129 25.00 -7.98 -37.80
CA LYS A 129 23.94 -7.01 -37.48
C LYS A 129 22.83 -7.64 -36.61
N ASP A 130 22.46 -8.90 -36.90
CA ASP A 130 21.45 -9.63 -36.09
C ASP A 130 22.00 -9.92 -34.70
N GLN A 131 23.28 -10.29 -34.58
CA GLN A 131 23.95 -10.51 -33.28
C GLN A 131 23.95 -9.25 -32.44
N SER A 132 24.29 -8.09 -33.01
CA SER A 132 24.26 -6.80 -32.33
C SER A 132 22.84 -6.48 -31.80
N THR A 133 21.80 -6.79 -32.58
CA THR A 133 20.40 -6.60 -32.17
C THR A 133 20.03 -7.50 -31.00
N TRP A 134 20.51 -8.76 -30.98
CA TRP A 134 20.25 -9.65 -29.87
C TRP A 134 20.98 -9.24 -28.59
N VAL A 135 22.23 -8.78 -28.70
CA VAL A 135 22.98 -8.23 -27.54
C VAL A 135 22.19 -7.06 -26.92
N GLN A 136 21.71 -6.11 -27.72
CA GLN A 136 20.88 -5.00 -27.22
C GLN A 136 19.61 -5.48 -26.51
N ARG A 137 18.92 -6.50 -27.08
CA ARG A 137 17.72 -7.07 -26.45
C ARG A 137 18.02 -7.75 -25.12
N ILE A 138 19.19 -8.41 -25.01
CA ILE A 138 19.65 -9.04 -23.77
C ILE A 138 19.91 -7.95 -22.72
N ASP A 139 20.61 -6.87 -23.09
CA ASP A 139 20.89 -5.76 -22.18
C ASP A 139 19.61 -5.14 -21.64
N VAL A 140 18.65 -4.84 -22.51
CA VAL A 140 17.32 -4.32 -22.12
C VAL A 140 16.59 -5.32 -21.18
N ALA A 141 16.72 -6.61 -21.42
CA ALA A 141 16.10 -7.62 -20.57
C ALA A 141 16.76 -7.70 -19.17
N ILE A 142 18.08 -7.53 -19.10
CA ILE A 142 18.83 -7.43 -17.83
C ILE A 142 18.40 -6.18 -17.06
N ASP A 143 18.34 -5.03 -17.72
CA ASP A 143 17.89 -3.78 -17.10
C ASP A 143 16.47 -3.89 -16.53
N ASN A 144 15.58 -4.53 -17.25
CA ASN A 144 14.21 -4.78 -16.77
C ASN A 144 14.19 -5.66 -15.51
N ILE A 145 15.00 -6.72 -15.44
CA ILE A 145 15.12 -7.56 -14.24
C ILE A 145 15.67 -6.74 -13.07
N THR A 146 16.73 -5.98 -13.31
CA THR A 146 17.36 -5.13 -12.31
C THR A 146 16.34 -4.13 -11.74
N GLN A 147 15.58 -3.47 -12.59
CA GLN A 147 14.53 -2.53 -12.16
C GLN A 147 13.43 -3.21 -11.32
N VAL A 148 13.03 -4.43 -11.68
CA VAL A 148 12.06 -5.20 -10.87
C VAL A 148 12.62 -5.50 -9.49
N ILE A 149 13.88 -5.94 -9.41
CA ILE A 149 14.56 -6.23 -8.13
C ILE A 149 14.70 -4.96 -7.29
N GLU A 150 15.14 -3.86 -7.87
CA GLU A 150 15.28 -2.58 -7.17
C GLU A 150 13.96 -2.10 -6.60
N ASN A 151 12.88 -2.17 -7.37
CA ASN A 151 11.54 -1.83 -6.91
C ASN A 151 11.11 -2.69 -5.71
N CYS A 152 11.43 -3.99 -5.72
CA CYS A 152 11.14 -4.88 -4.59
C CYS A 152 11.95 -4.52 -3.35
N VAL A 153 13.27 -4.30 -3.51
CA VAL A 153 14.15 -3.92 -2.40
C VAL A 153 13.72 -2.58 -1.78
N GLN A 154 13.33 -1.62 -2.59
CA GLN A 154 12.81 -0.34 -2.09
C GLN A 154 11.48 -0.50 -1.37
N ALA A 155 10.60 -1.37 -1.87
CA ALA A 155 9.33 -1.66 -1.20
C ALA A 155 9.55 -2.32 0.18
N GLU A 156 10.49 -3.27 0.29
CA GLU A 156 10.87 -3.90 1.56
C GLU A 156 11.51 -2.90 2.54
N LYS A 157 12.40 -2.02 2.05
CA LYS A 157 12.99 -0.95 2.86
C LYS A 157 11.91 -0.01 3.42
N HIS A 158 10.88 0.29 2.62
CA HIS A 158 9.75 1.10 3.07
C HIS A 158 8.99 0.40 4.19
N ASP A 159 8.65 -0.88 4.03
CA ASP A 159 7.90 -1.65 5.02
C ASP A 159 8.69 -1.80 6.34
N ALA A 160 10.01 -1.84 6.25
CA ALA A 160 10.91 -1.84 7.40
C ALA A 160 11.13 -0.44 8.04
N GLY A 161 10.55 0.62 7.47
CA GLY A 161 10.78 2.00 7.94
C GLY A 161 12.21 2.52 7.71
N LEU A 162 12.95 1.88 6.81
CA LEU A 162 14.37 2.18 6.54
C LEU A 162 14.57 3.21 5.42
N ILE A 163 13.50 3.67 4.78
CA ILE A 163 13.59 4.70 3.75
C ILE A 163 13.80 6.06 4.44
N GLN A 164 15.04 6.55 4.37
CA GLN A 164 15.41 7.90 4.79
C GLN A 164 16.07 8.62 3.63
N PRO A 165 15.61 9.84 3.26
CA PRO A 165 16.19 10.58 2.15
C PRO A 165 17.60 11.07 2.50
N SER A 166 18.53 10.88 1.58
CA SER A 166 19.89 11.44 1.64
C SER A 166 19.90 12.78 0.90
N ILE A 167 19.71 13.85 1.65
CA ILE A 167 19.56 15.19 1.08
C ILE A 167 20.92 15.69 0.57
N SER A 168 20.96 16.05 -0.70
CA SER A 168 22.10 16.65 -1.38
C SER A 168 21.70 17.89 -2.16
N ARG A 169 22.67 18.74 -2.48
CA ARG A 169 22.44 19.94 -3.30
C ARG A 169 23.00 19.72 -4.69
N PHE A 170 22.19 19.94 -5.71
CA PHE A 170 22.61 19.75 -7.11
C PHE A 170 21.82 20.63 -8.08
N ILE A 171 22.32 20.72 -9.30
CA ILE A 171 21.69 21.42 -10.41
C ILE A 171 20.81 20.43 -11.19
N VAL A 172 19.53 20.77 -11.33
CA VAL A 172 18.53 19.88 -11.95
C VAL A 172 18.86 19.59 -13.41
N GLU A 173 19.31 20.57 -14.16
CA GLU A 173 19.66 20.44 -15.58
C GLU A 173 20.73 19.39 -15.81
N GLN A 174 21.75 19.33 -14.95
CA GLN A 174 22.80 18.32 -15.05
C GLN A 174 22.24 16.92 -14.81
N GLU A 175 21.41 16.76 -13.78
CA GLU A 175 20.79 15.48 -13.47
C GLU A 175 19.90 14.97 -14.60
N LEU A 176 19.13 15.88 -15.20
CA LEU A 176 18.25 15.55 -16.33
C LEU A 176 19.05 15.21 -17.60
N ALA A 177 20.15 15.91 -17.86
CA ALA A 177 21.02 15.60 -18.99
C ALA A 177 21.65 14.19 -18.83
N ASP A 178 22.14 13.87 -17.63
CA ASP A 178 22.69 12.54 -17.30
C ASP A 178 21.62 11.45 -17.43
N MET A 179 20.43 11.70 -16.94
CA MET A 179 19.31 10.75 -16.97
C MET A 179 18.82 10.52 -18.40
N THR A 180 18.62 11.58 -19.19
CA THR A 180 18.16 11.46 -20.59
C THR A 180 19.20 10.79 -21.47
N SER A 181 20.49 11.07 -21.25
CA SER A 181 21.58 10.39 -21.99
C SER A 181 21.58 8.88 -21.73
N GLN A 182 21.30 8.43 -20.52
CA GLN A 182 21.19 7.00 -20.17
C GLN A 182 19.97 6.34 -20.83
N ILE A 183 18.81 7.00 -20.81
CA ILE A 183 17.60 6.47 -21.49
C ILE A 183 17.84 6.31 -22.99
N VAL A 184 18.49 7.30 -23.60
CA VAL A 184 18.84 7.30 -25.04
C VAL A 184 19.85 6.20 -25.36
N ALA A 185 20.86 6.02 -24.51
CA ALA A 185 21.86 4.97 -24.69
C ALA A 185 21.25 3.57 -24.57
N ALA A 186 20.30 3.38 -23.65
CA ALA A 186 19.60 2.12 -23.45
C ALA A 186 18.67 1.74 -24.62
N ASN A 187 18.05 2.72 -25.27
CA ASN A 187 17.16 2.48 -26.42
C ASN A 187 17.07 3.67 -27.38
N ALA A 188 17.71 3.53 -28.54
CA ALA A 188 17.74 4.57 -29.56
C ALA A 188 16.34 4.96 -30.08
N GLU A 189 15.36 4.06 -30.07
CA GLU A 189 13.97 4.34 -30.45
C GLU A 189 13.32 5.35 -29.48
N PHE A 190 13.66 5.31 -28.20
CA PHE A 190 13.13 6.25 -27.21
C PHE A 190 13.74 7.66 -27.32
N SER A 191 14.93 7.79 -27.89
CA SER A 191 15.62 9.07 -28.03
C SER A 191 14.81 10.10 -28.81
N SER A 192 14.12 9.67 -29.86
CA SER A 192 13.30 10.55 -30.71
C SER A 192 11.96 10.93 -30.05
N ARG A 193 11.56 10.25 -28.99
CA ARG A 193 10.26 10.44 -28.36
C ARG A 193 10.30 11.31 -27.11
N ILE A 194 11.45 11.39 -26.41
CA ILE A 194 11.57 12.18 -25.19
C ILE A 194 11.92 13.61 -25.52
N GLN A 195 11.07 14.53 -25.06
CA GLN A 195 11.27 15.97 -25.21
C GLN A 195 11.34 16.59 -23.82
N VAL A 196 12.47 17.26 -23.52
CA VAL A 196 12.64 18.00 -22.26
C VAL A 196 12.41 19.49 -22.57
N VAL A 197 11.42 20.07 -21.91
CA VAL A 197 11.05 21.49 -22.03
C VAL A 197 11.29 22.13 -20.68
N MET A 198 12.18 23.13 -20.67
CA MET A 198 12.52 23.88 -19.46
C MET A 198 12.33 25.39 -19.72
N ASP A 199 11.99 26.12 -18.65
CA ASP A 199 12.00 27.57 -18.70
C ASP A 199 13.41 28.09 -19.04
N GLU A 200 13.51 29.26 -19.69
CA GLU A 200 14.77 29.84 -20.22
C GLU A 200 15.84 30.12 -19.14
N GLN A 201 15.53 30.01 -17.87
CA GLN A 201 16.47 30.22 -16.78
C GLN A 201 17.21 28.95 -16.43
N THR A 202 18.51 28.94 -16.65
CA THR A 202 19.43 27.86 -16.27
C THR A 202 19.82 27.95 -14.79
N GLY A 203 20.28 26.83 -14.21
CA GLY A 203 20.84 26.80 -12.86
C GLY A 203 19.81 26.64 -11.74
N HIS A 204 18.83 25.73 -11.92
CA HIS A 204 17.89 25.42 -10.87
C HIS A 204 18.52 24.52 -9.80
N TRP A 205 18.79 25.10 -8.65
CA TRP A 205 19.33 24.38 -7.51
C TRP A 205 18.21 23.72 -6.70
N LEU A 206 18.30 22.40 -6.51
CA LEU A 206 17.48 21.67 -5.55
C LEU A 206 18.32 21.20 -4.38
N GLN A 207 17.66 21.12 -3.21
CA GLN A 207 18.17 20.43 -2.02
C GLN A 207 17.19 19.32 -1.68
N THR A 208 17.48 18.14 -2.18
CA THR A 208 16.61 16.99 -2.06
C THR A 208 17.43 15.71 -2.23
N ASP A 209 16.80 14.55 -2.11
CA ASP A 209 17.46 13.29 -2.45
C ASP A 209 17.50 13.10 -3.97
N ARG A 210 18.72 13.15 -4.52
CA ARG A 210 18.98 12.99 -5.95
C ARG A 210 18.52 11.63 -6.49
N HIS A 211 18.73 10.56 -5.72
CA HIS A 211 18.37 9.21 -6.13
C HIS A 211 16.85 9.02 -6.13
N TYR A 212 16.14 9.61 -5.15
CA TYR A 212 14.68 9.53 -5.13
C TYR A 212 14.07 10.31 -6.29
N LEU A 213 14.55 11.53 -6.55
CA LEU A 213 14.09 12.32 -7.70
C LEU A 213 14.28 11.54 -9.02
N ARG A 214 15.49 10.98 -9.19
CA ARG A 214 15.82 10.18 -10.38
C ARG A 214 14.90 8.96 -10.51
N SER A 215 14.69 8.21 -9.43
CA SER A 215 13.82 7.04 -9.41
C SER A 215 12.38 7.38 -9.78
N ILE A 216 11.85 8.50 -9.25
CA ILE A 216 10.52 9.00 -9.59
C ILE A 216 10.42 9.32 -11.07
N LEU A 217 11.34 10.14 -11.60
CA LEU A 217 11.33 10.58 -13.00
C LEU A 217 11.49 9.39 -13.96
N MET A 218 12.44 8.49 -13.70
CA MET A 218 12.67 7.30 -14.52
C MET A 218 11.43 6.41 -14.60
N ASN A 219 10.76 6.19 -13.46
CA ASN A 219 9.55 5.39 -13.43
C ASN A 219 8.39 6.06 -14.19
N LEU A 220 8.19 7.37 -14.01
CA LEU A 220 7.13 8.12 -14.72
C LEU A 220 7.38 8.18 -16.24
N ILE A 221 8.62 8.43 -16.67
CA ILE A 221 9.01 8.44 -18.08
C ILE A 221 8.88 7.05 -18.70
N SER A 222 9.35 6.01 -18.03
CA SER A 222 9.21 4.63 -18.49
C SER A 222 7.74 4.24 -18.65
N ASN A 223 6.88 4.61 -17.71
CA ASN A 223 5.44 4.41 -17.82
C ASN A 223 4.84 5.19 -19.01
N ALA A 224 5.23 6.45 -19.20
CA ALA A 224 4.78 7.27 -20.32
C ALA A 224 5.14 6.66 -21.66
N LEU A 225 6.39 6.20 -21.84
CA LEU A 225 6.87 5.52 -23.06
C LEU A 225 6.13 4.21 -23.32
N LYS A 226 5.87 3.44 -22.28
CA LYS A 226 5.23 2.13 -22.34
C LYS A 226 3.75 2.19 -22.67
N TYR A 227 3.02 3.15 -22.11
CA TYR A 227 1.57 3.23 -22.26
C TYR A 227 1.10 4.16 -23.37
N SER A 228 1.97 4.99 -23.92
CA SER A 228 1.64 5.84 -25.09
C SER A 228 1.74 5.09 -26.42
N PRO A 229 1.04 5.54 -27.45
CA PRO A 229 1.18 4.98 -28.78
C PRO A 229 2.63 5.11 -29.31
N PRO A 230 3.09 4.17 -30.17
CA PRO A 230 4.39 4.30 -30.83
C PRO A 230 4.51 5.65 -31.54
N PHE A 231 5.71 6.21 -31.60
CA PHE A 231 6.04 7.46 -32.31
C PHE A 231 5.38 8.74 -31.75
N THR A 232 4.61 8.66 -30.65
CA THR A 232 4.12 9.86 -29.97
C THR A 232 5.15 10.40 -28.98
N PRO A 233 5.26 11.73 -28.79
CA PRO A 233 6.19 12.30 -27.85
C PRO A 233 5.80 12.04 -26.40
N VAL A 234 6.80 11.94 -25.55
CA VAL A 234 6.71 12.03 -24.08
C VAL A 234 7.41 13.31 -23.69
N ILE A 235 6.66 14.23 -23.09
CA ILE A 235 7.16 15.57 -22.77
C ILE A 235 7.43 15.64 -21.27
N LEU A 236 8.69 15.88 -20.90
CA LEU A 236 9.09 16.24 -19.54
C LEU A 236 9.19 17.77 -19.48
N ARG A 237 8.21 18.40 -18.84
CA ARG A 237 8.18 19.86 -18.64
C ARG A 237 8.59 20.21 -17.23
N ILE A 238 9.46 21.21 -17.10
CA ILE A 238 9.96 21.69 -15.81
C ILE A 238 9.79 23.20 -15.77
N GLN A 239 9.05 23.66 -14.75
CA GLN A 239 8.66 25.07 -14.65
C GLN A 239 8.81 25.58 -13.22
N LYS A 240 9.28 26.81 -13.07
CA LYS A 240 9.20 27.52 -11.80
C LYS A 240 7.77 27.95 -11.54
N ILE A 241 7.27 27.61 -10.37
CA ILE A 241 5.97 28.08 -9.90
C ILE A 241 6.15 28.84 -8.58
N GLN A 242 5.34 29.86 -8.40
CA GLN A 242 5.23 30.57 -7.13
C GLN A 242 3.97 30.08 -6.43
N SER A 243 4.11 29.50 -5.24
CA SER A 243 3.00 29.11 -4.40
C SER A 243 3.11 29.82 -3.06
N ASP A 244 2.05 30.53 -2.69
CA ASP A 244 1.76 31.27 -1.43
C ASP A 244 2.91 31.88 -0.61
N ASN A 245 4.13 31.49 -0.69
CA ASN A 245 5.34 32.10 -0.10
C ASN A 245 6.61 31.30 -0.41
N SER A 246 6.49 30.27 -1.25
CA SER A 246 7.62 29.41 -1.60
C SER A 246 7.76 29.31 -3.13
N ARG A 247 9.01 29.34 -3.59
CA ARG A 247 9.33 29.01 -4.97
C ARG A 247 9.45 27.49 -5.06
N GLN A 248 8.77 26.91 -6.02
CA GLN A 248 8.81 25.47 -6.27
C GLN A 248 9.19 25.20 -7.73
N LEU A 249 9.76 24.07 -7.97
CA LEU A 249 9.98 23.52 -9.29
C LEU A 249 8.94 22.44 -9.55
N LYS A 250 8.09 22.67 -10.55
CA LYS A 250 7.07 21.72 -10.99
C LYS A 250 7.65 20.83 -12.07
N PHE A 251 7.50 19.54 -11.89
CA PHE A 251 7.82 18.51 -12.88
C PHE A 251 6.52 17.96 -13.44
N GLU A 252 6.39 17.94 -14.76
CA GLU A 252 5.24 17.39 -15.48
C GLU A 252 5.72 16.40 -16.52
N ILE A 253 5.18 15.19 -16.50
CA ILE A 253 5.41 14.19 -17.53
C ILE A 253 4.10 13.98 -18.27
N GLU A 254 4.07 14.38 -19.53
CA GLU A 254 2.90 14.30 -20.40
C GLU A 254 3.11 13.25 -21.49
N ASN A 255 2.09 12.43 -21.73
CA ASN A 255 2.07 11.48 -22.84
C ASN A 255 0.65 11.28 -23.38
N SER A 256 0.54 10.92 -24.64
CA SER A 256 -0.74 10.57 -25.27
C SER A 256 -1.32 9.28 -24.69
N LEU A 257 -2.65 9.19 -24.58
CA LEU A 257 -3.35 7.97 -24.20
C LEU A 257 -3.16 6.88 -25.27
N GLY A 258 -2.71 5.72 -24.84
CA GLY A 258 -2.60 4.54 -25.68
C GLY A 258 -3.75 3.54 -25.47
N LYS A 259 -3.54 2.30 -25.94
CA LYS A 259 -4.53 1.22 -25.90
C LYS A 259 -4.97 0.82 -24.47
N ALA A 260 -4.20 1.20 -23.44
CA ALA A 260 -4.57 0.97 -22.05
C ALA A 260 -5.68 1.90 -21.54
N GLY A 261 -5.99 2.97 -22.29
CA GLY A 261 -6.98 3.97 -21.90
C GLY A 261 -6.54 4.86 -20.75
N ALA A 262 -7.46 5.66 -20.22
CA ALA A 262 -7.20 6.55 -19.11
C ALA A 262 -6.97 5.75 -17.82
N PRO A 263 -5.93 6.08 -17.03
CA PRO A 263 -5.71 5.41 -15.75
C PRO A 263 -6.78 5.82 -14.72
N ASP A 264 -7.10 4.89 -13.81
CA ASP A 264 -8.02 5.15 -12.71
C ASP A 264 -7.30 5.94 -11.61
N SER A 265 -7.62 7.24 -11.50
CA SER A 265 -6.99 8.15 -10.54
C SER A 265 -7.14 7.73 -9.08
N LYS A 266 -8.18 6.94 -8.73
CA LYS A 266 -8.45 6.53 -7.34
C LYS A 266 -7.49 5.45 -6.86
N HIS A 267 -7.17 4.49 -7.72
CA HIS A 267 -6.40 3.30 -7.37
C HIS A 267 -4.97 3.30 -7.92
N LEU A 268 -4.65 4.26 -8.80
CA LEU A 268 -3.40 4.32 -9.57
C LEU A 268 -2.12 4.20 -8.72
N PHE A 269 -2.13 4.75 -7.51
CA PHE A 269 -1.00 4.75 -6.57
C PHE A 269 -1.12 3.68 -5.48
N GLU A 270 -2.08 2.75 -5.60
CA GLU A 270 -2.16 1.61 -4.68
C GLU A 270 -1.09 0.56 -5.00
N ARG A 271 -0.59 -0.08 -3.98
CA ARG A 271 0.42 -1.13 -4.10
C ARG A 271 -0.15 -2.32 -4.89
N TYR A 272 0.57 -2.77 -5.91
CA TYR A 272 0.20 -3.87 -6.81
C TYR A 272 -1.01 -3.60 -7.71
N TYR A 273 -1.54 -2.39 -7.72
CA TYR A 273 -2.65 -2.05 -8.59
C TYR A 273 -2.22 -2.03 -10.06
N ARG A 274 -3.05 -2.65 -10.89
CA ARG A 274 -2.93 -2.64 -12.36
C ARG A 274 -4.32 -2.62 -12.97
N ALA A 275 -4.62 -1.62 -13.76
CA ALA A 275 -5.85 -1.58 -14.54
C ALA A 275 -5.94 -2.80 -15.46
N GLU A 276 -7.14 -3.32 -15.70
CA GLU A 276 -7.34 -4.56 -16.47
C GLU A 276 -6.77 -4.44 -17.90
N ALA A 277 -7.01 -3.31 -18.56
CA ALA A 277 -6.46 -3.03 -19.88
C ALA A 277 -4.92 -2.92 -19.91
N ALA A 278 -4.31 -2.54 -18.78
CA ALA A 278 -2.85 -2.44 -18.61
C ALA A 278 -2.18 -3.80 -18.31
N ARG A 279 -2.94 -4.87 -18.01
CA ARG A 279 -2.38 -6.21 -17.73
C ARG A 279 -1.65 -6.83 -18.92
N LYS A 280 -1.94 -6.38 -20.13
CA LYS A 280 -1.24 -6.82 -21.36
C LYS A 280 0.19 -6.29 -21.48
N PHE A 281 0.53 -5.28 -20.72
CA PHE A 281 1.87 -4.71 -20.69
C PHE A 281 2.63 -5.30 -19.50
N ALA A 282 3.96 -5.49 -19.58
CA ALA A 282 4.77 -5.94 -18.46
C ALA A 282 4.71 -4.96 -17.27
N GLY A 283 4.83 -5.41 -16.03
CA GLY A 283 4.95 -4.53 -14.86
C GLY A 283 4.36 -5.07 -13.56
N THR A 284 5.00 -4.75 -12.46
CA THR A 284 4.70 -5.26 -11.11
C THR A 284 3.58 -4.52 -10.39
N GLY A 285 3.14 -3.34 -10.88
CA GLY A 285 2.24 -2.46 -10.13
C GLY A 285 2.87 -1.82 -8.88
N LEU A 286 4.21 -1.91 -8.74
CA LEU A 286 4.95 -1.26 -7.66
C LEU A 286 5.46 0.13 -8.03
N GLY A 287 5.72 0.39 -9.30
CA GLY A 287 6.42 1.60 -9.73
C GLY A 287 5.73 2.89 -9.29
N LEU A 288 4.46 3.08 -9.63
CA LEU A 288 3.72 4.30 -9.27
C LEU A 288 3.49 4.42 -7.76
N TRP A 289 3.21 3.32 -7.07
CA TRP A 289 3.14 3.30 -5.61
C TRP A 289 4.47 3.71 -4.97
N LEU A 290 5.59 3.17 -5.45
CA LEU A 290 6.92 3.52 -4.96
C LEU A 290 7.25 4.99 -5.26
N SER A 291 6.99 5.47 -6.48
CA SER A 291 7.18 6.88 -6.83
C SER A 291 6.39 7.81 -5.90
N GLN A 292 5.14 7.48 -5.60
CA GLN A 292 4.32 8.25 -4.66
C GLN A 292 4.89 8.21 -3.23
N THR A 293 5.41 7.06 -2.81
CA THR A 293 6.06 6.88 -1.52
C THR A 293 7.32 7.74 -1.40
N LEU A 294 8.19 7.69 -2.42
CA LEU A 294 9.41 8.50 -2.47
C LEU A 294 9.08 10.00 -2.54
N ALA A 295 8.08 10.40 -3.32
CA ALA A 295 7.64 11.80 -3.38
C ALA A 295 7.18 12.30 -2.01
N LYS A 296 6.43 11.50 -1.24
CA LYS A 296 6.04 11.84 0.14
C LYS A 296 7.24 12.02 1.06
N GLN A 297 8.28 11.21 0.92
CA GLN A 297 9.53 11.37 1.69
C GLN A 297 10.28 12.68 1.33
N LEU A 298 10.08 13.17 0.10
CA LEU A 298 10.59 14.48 -0.34
C LEU A 298 9.68 15.66 0.03
N GLY A 299 8.60 15.42 0.80
CA GLY A 299 7.62 16.44 1.16
C GLY A 299 6.71 16.85 0.00
N SER A 300 6.55 15.99 -1.00
CA SER A 300 5.78 16.21 -2.21
C SER A 300 4.71 15.13 -2.42
N ARG A 301 3.91 15.30 -3.46
CA ARG A 301 2.90 14.35 -3.90
C ARG A 301 2.85 14.33 -5.42
N ILE A 302 2.71 13.12 -5.99
CA ILE A 302 2.46 12.96 -7.42
C ILE A 302 0.95 12.95 -7.63
N ASP A 303 0.49 13.84 -8.47
CA ASP A 303 -0.90 13.90 -8.92
C ASP A 303 -0.98 13.57 -10.41
N MET A 304 -2.17 13.13 -10.85
CA MET A 304 -2.45 12.80 -12.24
C MET A 304 -3.67 13.59 -12.71
N SER A 305 -3.57 14.15 -13.90
CA SER A 305 -4.67 14.82 -14.59
C SER A 305 -4.74 14.35 -16.04
N LEU A 306 -5.92 14.51 -16.63
CA LEU A 306 -6.12 14.34 -18.06
C LEU A 306 -5.99 15.71 -18.71
N GLY A 307 -5.10 15.80 -19.69
CA GLY A 307 -4.91 17.00 -20.49
C GLY A 307 -5.77 17.03 -21.74
N PRO A 308 -5.72 18.13 -22.51
CA PRO A 308 -6.36 18.24 -23.80
C PRO A 308 -5.83 17.15 -24.76
N GLN A 309 -6.60 16.83 -25.81
CA GLN A 309 -6.21 15.88 -26.87
C GLN A 309 -5.93 14.44 -26.35
N GLN A 310 -6.63 14.02 -25.28
CA GLN A 310 -6.45 12.69 -24.72
C GLN A 310 -5.00 12.42 -24.25
N THR A 311 -4.42 13.34 -23.51
CA THR A 311 -3.13 13.16 -22.85
C THR A 311 -3.30 12.84 -21.37
N VAL A 312 -2.29 12.17 -20.79
CA VAL A 312 -2.13 11.94 -19.34
C VAL A 312 -0.96 12.77 -18.89
N ILE A 313 -1.15 13.48 -17.78
CA ILE A 313 -0.12 14.32 -17.16
C ILE A 313 0.09 13.87 -15.73
N PHE A 314 1.28 13.39 -15.42
CA PHE A 314 1.74 13.21 -14.06
C PHE A 314 2.54 14.42 -13.63
N HIS A 315 2.28 14.95 -12.45
CA HIS A 315 3.01 16.11 -11.97
C HIS A 315 3.27 16.07 -10.46
N PHE A 316 4.37 16.69 -10.06
CA PHE A 316 4.73 16.90 -8.66
C PHE A 316 5.62 18.14 -8.50
N ASN A 317 5.72 18.69 -7.30
CA ASN A 317 6.45 19.91 -7.03
C ASN A 317 7.53 19.66 -5.98
N LEU A 318 8.70 20.27 -6.15
CA LEU A 318 9.75 20.28 -5.14
C LEU A 318 10.15 21.73 -4.79
N PRO A 319 10.49 21.99 -3.51
CA PRO A 319 10.92 23.33 -3.11
C PRO A 319 12.23 23.70 -3.81
N LEU A 320 12.25 24.88 -4.40
CA LEU A 320 13.43 25.45 -5.08
C LEU A 320 14.28 26.24 -4.08
N LEU A 321 15.57 25.97 -4.02
CA LEU A 321 16.49 26.81 -3.27
C LEU A 321 16.61 28.19 -3.92
N GLN A 322 16.69 29.20 -3.08
CA GLN A 322 17.18 30.52 -3.54
C GLN A 322 18.65 30.34 -3.96
N ASN A 323 19.02 30.89 -5.13
CA ASN A 323 20.40 30.86 -5.56
C ASN A 323 21.29 31.42 -4.44
N PRO A 324 22.49 30.84 -4.23
CA PRO A 324 23.44 31.34 -3.24
C PRO A 324 23.89 32.75 -3.53
#